data_c9a9c9b91ca3369ff663a7d69da2ee16
#
_entry.id   c9a9c9b91ca3369ff663a7d69da2ee16
#
_cell.length_a   1.000
_cell.length_b   1.000
_cell.length_c   1.000
_cell.angle_alpha   90.00
_cell.angle_beta   90.00
_cell.angle_gamma   90.00
#
_symmetry.space_group_name_H-M   'P 1'
#
loop_
_entity.id
_entity.type
_entity.pdbx_description
1 polymer ?
#
loop_
_entity_poly.entity_id
_entity_poly.type
_entity_poly.pdbx_seq_one_letter_code
_entity_poly.pdbx_strand_id
1 'polypeptide(L)'
;MVELYSVQRYLQYDTLVRNGLQHFDSWASTFGETITALELAPEGSSYRPKTRFAKFHNLPELMQMFREVADIQTAYMLKLPVPKVNYRNIKVAPSEIQTEMVASLAKRAEKVRDRLVEPYIDNMLKITNDGRKLALDQRLIDPMLPDFENSKVNACVDNVYRIWAENADTRATQLVFCDLSTPKNDGTFNVYDDIRTKLTDRGIPAEQIRFIHEATTDAQKKELFAKVRSGEVRVLLGSTPKMGAGTNVQDRLKAFIIWTVRGDRATLNSGKGALNGKAICSQRLRSIAMLPSRPLTPTSISW
;
A
#
# COMPACT_ATOMS: atom_id res chain seq x y z
N MET A 1 -11.06 15.23 -3.27
CA MET A 1 -12.00 16.37 -3.39
C MET A 1 -13.23 16.20 -2.52
N VAL A 2 -13.97 15.10 -2.63
CA VAL A 2 -15.18 14.87 -1.81
C VAL A 2 -14.88 14.98 -0.32
N GLU A 3 -13.77 14.41 0.15
CA GLU A 3 -13.34 14.48 1.54
C GLU A 3 -13.12 15.94 2.01
N LEU A 4 -12.46 16.77 1.18
CA LEU A 4 -12.24 18.17 1.51
C LEU A 4 -13.55 18.95 1.58
N TYR A 5 -14.48 18.74 0.63
CA TYR A 5 -15.81 19.32 0.70
C TYR A 5 -16.56 18.91 1.97
N SER A 6 -16.51 17.62 2.33
CA SER A 6 -17.16 17.13 3.54
C SER A 6 -16.61 17.81 4.79
N VAL A 7 -15.29 17.92 4.92
CA VAL A 7 -14.65 18.63 6.04
C VAL A 7 -15.06 20.10 6.05
N GLN A 8 -15.01 20.77 4.89
CA GLN A 8 -15.36 22.17 4.77
C GLN A 8 -16.84 22.42 5.11
N ARG A 9 -17.73 21.51 4.70
CA ARG A 9 -19.15 21.59 5.04
C ARG A 9 -19.40 21.51 6.55
N TYR A 10 -18.60 20.72 7.30
CA TYR A 10 -18.70 20.69 8.76
C TYR A 10 -18.12 21.94 9.42
N LEU A 11 -17.04 22.49 8.92
CA LEU A 11 -16.31 23.56 9.56
C LEU A 11 -16.80 24.96 9.19
N GLN A 12 -17.35 25.17 7.99
CA GLN A 12 -17.71 26.49 7.45
C GLN A 12 -18.97 26.49 6.60
N TYR A 13 -20.03 25.81 7.10
CA TYR A 13 -21.28 25.71 6.34
C TYR A 13 -21.86 27.06 5.99
N ASP A 14 -21.87 28.01 6.92
CA ASP A 14 -22.42 29.37 6.71
C ASP A 14 -21.61 30.14 5.65
N THR A 15 -20.31 29.96 5.60
CA THR A 15 -19.45 30.53 4.55
C THR A 15 -19.76 29.92 3.19
N LEU A 16 -19.98 28.61 3.12
CA LEU A 16 -20.39 27.94 1.89
C LEU A 16 -21.77 28.44 1.41
N VAL A 17 -22.73 28.62 2.31
CA VAL A 17 -24.08 29.17 1.99
C VAL A 17 -23.96 30.57 1.42
N ARG A 18 -23.21 31.45 2.08
CA ARG A 18 -23.01 32.85 1.63
C ARG A 18 -22.40 32.94 0.22
N ASN A 19 -21.58 31.96 -0.15
CA ASN A 19 -20.95 31.91 -1.46
C ASN A 19 -21.69 31.03 -2.49
N GLY A 20 -22.86 30.48 -2.14
CA GLY A 20 -23.62 29.60 -3.03
C GLY A 20 -22.99 28.21 -3.27
N LEU A 21 -22.10 27.78 -2.38
CA LEU A 21 -21.28 26.56 -2.48
C LEU A 21 -21.74 25.45 -1.53
N GLN A 22 -22.94 25.57 -0.93
CA GLN A 22 -23.44 24.61 0.06
C GLN A 22 -23.78 23.23 -0.53
N HIS A 23 -23.94 23.13 -1.85
CA HIS A 23 -24.14 21.88 -2.56
C HIS A 23 -22.85 21.42 -3.20
N PHE A 24 -22.62 20.09 -3.18
CA PHE A 24 -21.39 19.51 -3.71
C PHE A 24 -21.16 19.86 -5.19
N ASP A 25 -22.21 19.85 -6.00
CA ASP A 25 -22.09 20.11 -7.44
C ASP A 25 -21.64 21.56 -7.71
N SER A 26 -22.16 22.54 -6.98
CA SER A 26 -21.73 23.94 -7.07
C SER A 26 -20.29 24.11 -6.63
N TRP A 27 -19.93 23.50 -5.50
CA TRP A 27 -18.55 23.51 -5.00
C TRP A 27 -17.58 22.82 -5.97
N ALA A 28 -17.97 21.65 -6.51
CA ALA A 28 -17.16 20.86 -7.41
C ALA A 28 -16.97 21.54 -8.77
N SER A 29 -17.98 22.26 -9.29
CA SER A 29 -17.86 23.04 -10.53
C SER A 29 -16.96 24.27 -10.37
N THR A 30 -16.90 24.85 -9.16
CA THR A 30 -16.07 26.03 -8.86
C THR A 30 -14.60 25.65 -8.61
N PHE A 31 -14.34 24.52 -7.93
CA PHE A 31 -13.01 24.16 -7.47
C PHE A 31 -12.44 22.89 -8.08
N GLY A 32 -13.21 22.16 -8.87
CA GLY A 32 -12.81 20.88 -9.43
C GLY A 32 -12.71 20.89 -10.94
N GLU A 33 -11.59 20.39 -11.46
CA GLU A 33 -11.39 20.13 -12.88
C GLU A 33 -11.49 18.61 -13.12
N THR A 34 -12.35 18.23 -14.06
CA THR A 34 -12.49 16.85 -14.49
C THR A 34 -11.60 16.57 -15.70
N ILE A 35 -10.93 15.44 -15.69
CA ILE A 35 -10.13 14.96 -16.81
C ILE A 35 -10.65 13.61 -17.24
N THR A 36 -10.89 13.46 -18.54
CA THR A 36 -11.17 12.15 -19.15
C THR A 36 -9.86 11.56 -19.66
N ALA A 37 -9.48 10.42 -19.12
CA ALA A 37 -8.31 9.68 -19.55
C ALA A 37 -8.69 8.26 -19.96
N LEU A 38 -7.94 7.70 -20.93
CA LEU A 38 -8.03 6.28 -21.26
C LEU A 38 -7.34 5.48 -20.15
N GLU A 39 -8.10 4.71 -19.42
CA GLU A 39 -7.61 3.79 -18.39
C GLU A 39 -7.71 2.36 -18.91
N LEU A 40 -6.70 1.54 -18.57
CA LEU A 40 -6.78 0.11 -18.81
C LEU A 40 -7.98 -0.44 -18.04
N ALA A 41 -8.83 -1.18 -18.71
CA ALA A 41 -9.95 -1.84 -18.08
C ALA A 41 -9.44 -2.86 -17.02
N PRO A 42 -10.22 -3.15 -15.96
CA PRO A 42 -9.79 -4.03 -14.87
C PRO A 42 -9.30 -5.42 -15.34
N GLU A 43 -9.86 -5.91 -16.42
CA GLU A 43 -9.50 -7.17 -17.07
C GLU A 43 -8.16 -7.11 -17.84
N GLY A 44 -7.61 -5.92 -18.07
CA GLY A 44 -6.32 -5.72 -18.74
C GLY A 44 -6.31 -5.90 -20.26
N SER A 45 -7.46 -6.19 -20.88
CA SER A 45 -7.58 -6.50 -22.31
C SER A 45 -7.98 -5.31 -23.17
N SER A 46 -8.58 -4.27 -22.57
CA SER A 46 -9.13 -3.12 -23.30
C SER A 46 -8.85 -1.79 -22.59
N TYR A 47 -9.02 -0.69 -23.30
CA TYR A 47 -8.98 0.66 -22.73
C TYR A 47 -10.39 1.25 -22.72
N ARG A 48 -10.71 1.97 -21.64
CA ARG A 48 -11.99 2.69 -21.51
C ARG A 48 -11.75 4.15 -21.12
N PRO A 49 -12.49 5.10 -21.68
CA PRO A 49 -12.48 6.48 -21.20
C PRO A 49 -13.11 6.53 -19.80
N LYS A 50 -12.45 7.20 -18.87
CA LYS A 50 -12.98 7.46 -17.55
C LYS A 50 -12.75 8.89 -17.14
N THR A 51 -13.84 9.59 -16.84
CA THR A 51 -13.81 10.96 -16.34
C THR A 51 -13.71 10.96 -14.83
N ARG A 52 -12.76 11.71 -14.29
CA ARG A 52 -12.55 11.87 -12.85
C ARG A 52 -12.21 13.30 -12.52
N PHE A 53 -12.57 13.73 -11.31
CA PHE A 53 -11.94 14.91 -10.72
C PHE A 53 -10.45 14.66 -10.55
N ALA A 54 -9.60 15.38 -11.24
CA ALA A 54 -8.16 15.13 -11.26
C ALA A 54 -7.34 16.29 -10.69
N LYS A 55 -7.82 17.52 -10.82
CA LYS A 55 -7.12 18.71 -10.35
C LYS A 55 -8.07 19.64 -9.61
N PHE A 56 -7.48 20.52 -8.80
CA PHE A 56 -8.19 21.66 -8.26
C PHE A 56 -8.07 22.84 -9.22
N HIS A 57 -9.17 23.52 -9.43
CA HIS A 57 -9.28 24.81 -10.08
C HIS A 57 -9.51 25.86 -8.98
N ASN A 58 -9.21 27.15 -9.23
CA ASN A 58 -9.34 28.22 -8.25
C ASN A 58 -8.78 27.88 -6.86
N LEU A 59 -7.62 27.23 -6.85
CA LEU A 59 -6.99 26.78 -5.59
C LEU A 59 -6.68 27.92 -4.61
N PRO A 60 -6.27 29.15 -5.03
CA PRO A 60 -6.03 30.25 -4.12
C PRO A 60 -7.26 30.63 -3.30
N GLU A 61 -8.43 30.75 -3.95
CA GLU A 61 -9.70 31.11 -3.32
C GLU A 61 -10.16 30.02 -2.35
N LEU A 62 -10.05 28.74 -2.77
CA LEU A 62 -10.36 27.60 -1.93
C LEU A 62 -9.48 27.60 -0.68
N MET A 63 -8.20 27.83 -0.84
CA MET A 63 -7.22 27.84 0.26
C MET A 63 -7.42 29.04 1.19
N GLN A 64 -7.78 30.21 0.65
CA GLN A 64 -8.09 31.39 1.47
C GLN A 64 -9.31 31.13 2.34
N MET A 65 -10.38 30.61 1.75
CA MET A 65 -11.60 30.24 2.47
C MET A 65 -11.30 29.19 3.55
N PHE A 66 -10.55 28.15 3.23
CA PHE A 66 -10.28 27.06 4.16
C PHE A 66 -9.35 27.48 5.32
N ARG A 67 -8.46 28.44 5.12
CA ARG A 67 -7.58 29.01 6.17
C ARG A 67 -8.34 29.75 7.27
N GLU A 68 -9.59 30.16 7.03
CA GLU A 68 -10.40 30.78 8.08
C GLU A 68 -10.71 29.82 9.24
N VAL A 69 -10.71 28.51 8.97
CA VAL A 69 -11.11 27.45 9.92
C VAL A 69 -10.06 26.37 10.13
N ALA A 70 -8.96 26.41 9.39
CA ALA A 70 -7.93 25.38 9.43
C ALA A 70 -6.52 25.97 9.42
N ASP A 71 -5.65 25.48 10.28
CA ASP A 71 -4.22 25.70 10.16
C ASP A 71 -3.64 24.72 9.15
N ILE A 72 -3.01 25.26 8.10
CA ILE A 72 -2.47 24.49 6.99
C ILE A 72 -0.96 24.47 7.06
N GLN A 73 -0.40 23.33 7.46
CA GLN A 73 1.04 23.11 7.52
C GLN A 73 1.47 22.12 6.42
N THR A 74 2.28 22.59 5.49
CA THR A 74 2.88 21.72 4.47
C THR A 74 4.18 21.12 4.98
N ALA A 75 4.61 20.00 4.42
CA ALA A 75 5.89 19.36 4.75
C ALA A 75 7.09 20.32 4.58
N TYR A 76 7.02 21.24 3.62
CA TYR A 76 8.03 22.28 3.41
C TYR A 76 8.07 23.28 4.55
N MET A 77 6.90 23.70 5.07
CA MET A 77 6.80 24.67 6.18
C MET A 77 7.30 24.07 7.49
N LEU A 78 7.04 22.79 7.70
CA LEU A 78 7.43 22.08 8.93
C LEU A 78 8.93 21.82 9.03
N LYS A 79 9.69 21.88 7.92
CA LYS A 79 11.14 21.63 7.86
C LYS A 79 11.58 20.38 8.65
N LEU A 80 10.74 19.33 8.61
CA LEU A 80 11.01 18.09 9.32
C LEU A 80 12.31 17.44 8.82
N PRO A 81 13.12 16.85 9.70
CA PRO A 81 14.30 16.10 9.32
C PRO A 81 13.84 14.78 8.63
N VAL A 82 13.66 14.84 7.31
CA VAL A 82 13.26 13.67 6.53
C VAL A 82 14.49 12.94 6.02
N PRO A 83 14.64 11.64 6.27
CA PRO A 83 15.77 10.88 5.77
C PRO A 83 15.72 10.77 4.24
N LYS A 84 16.90 10.75 3.62
CA LYS A 84 17.02 10.50 2.18
C LYS A 84 16.63 9.06 1.88
N VAL A 85 15.67 8.87 0.98
CA VAL A 85 15.14 7.57 0.62
C VAL A 85 15.62 7.15 -0.77
N ASN A 86 16.15 5.95 -0.90
CA ASN A 86 16.52 5.34 -2.17
C ASN A 86 15.44 4.32 -2.57
N TYR A 87 14.73 4.59 -3.66
CA TYR A 87 13.69 3.71 -4.17
C TYR A 87 14.26 2.67 -5.14
N ARG A 88 13.99 1.39 -4.88
CA ARG A 88 14.29 0.28 -5.79
C ARG A 88 13.01 -0.42 -6.21
N ASN A 89 12.77 -0.50 -7.52
CA ASN A 89 11.65 -1.25 -8.08
C ASN A 89 12.17 -2.61 -8.56
N ILE A 90 11.77 -3.68 -7.89
CA ILE A 90 12.10 -5.05 -8.30
C ILE A 90 10.96 -5.58 -9.16
N LYS A 91 11.27 -5.98 -10.38
CA LYS A 91 10.33 -6.59 -11.31
C LYS A 91 10.59 -8.09 -11.36
N VAL A 92 9.53 -8.88 -11.26
CA VAL A 92 9.56 -10.32 -11.44
C VAL A 92 8.67 -10.69 -12.63
N ALA A 93 9.08 -11.68 -13.41
CA ALA A 93 8.27 -12.21 -14.50
C ALA A 93 7.17 -13.12 -13.94
N PRO A 94 5.98 -13.17 -14.56
CA PRO A 94 4.96 -14.14 -14.18
C PRO A 94 5.39 -15.57 -14.57
N SER A 95 4.88 -16.57 -13.85
CA SER A 95 4.97 -17.96 -14.28
C SER A 95 4.05 -18.22 -15.49
N GLU A 96 4.27 -19.34 -16.20
CA GLU A 96 3.36 -19.78 -17.25
C GLU A 96 1.95 -19.98 -16.72
N ILE A 97 1.82 -20.63 -15.55
CA ILE A 97 0.56 -20.84 -14.86
C ILE A 97 -0.13 -19.51 -14.57
N GLN A 98 0.59 -18.52 -14.06
CA GLN A 98 0.03 -17.19 -13.81
C GLN A 98 -0.48 -16.53 -15.10
N THR A 99 0.24 -16.71 -16.21
CA THR A 99 -0.13 -16.16 -17.52
C THR A 99 -1.44 -16.79 -18.02
N GLU A 100 -1.57 -18.11 -17.92
CA GLU A 100 -2.80 -18.84 -18.28
C GLU A 100 -3.98 -18.43 -17.40
N MET A 101 -3.76 -18.30 -16.09
CA MET A 101 -4.79 -17.87 -15.15
C MET A 101 -5.27 -16.44 -15.42
N VAL A 102 -4.37 -15.53 -15.82
CA VAL A 102 -4.75 -14.17 -16.25
C VAL A 102 -5.64 -14.21 -17.49
N ALA A 103 -5.32 -15.07 -18.47
CA ALA A 103 -6.18 -15.26 -19.64
C ALA A 103 -7.56 -15.79 -19.26
N SER A 104 -7.63 -16.68 -18.28
CA SER A 104 -8.91 -17.17 -17.72
C SER A 104 -9.70 -16.06 -17.05
N LEU A 105 -9.04 -15.18 -16.25
CA LEU A 105 -9.70 -14.02 -15.63
C LEU A 105 -10.26 -13.05 -16.67
N ALA A 106 -9.55 -12.84 -17.78
CA ALA A 106 -10.02 -12.00 -18.88
C ALA A 106 -11.33 -12.57 -19.51
N LYS A 107 -11.36 -13.88 -19.77
CA LYS A 107 -12.57 -14.56 -20.28
C LYS A 107 -13.74 -14.46 -19.30
N ARG A 108 -13.48 -14.58 -18.00
CA ARG A 108 -14.51 -14.40 -16.96
C ARG A 108 -15.05 -12.96 -16.99
N ALA A 109 -14.18 -11.96 -17.11
CA ALA A 109 -14.57 -10.56 -17.17
C ALA A 109 -15.42 -10.24 -18.40
N GLU A 110 -15.14 -10.86 -19.55
CA GLU A 110 -15.96 -10.75 -20.77
C GLU A 110 -17.37 -11.28 -20.51
N LYS A 111 -17.49 -12.50 -19.94
CA LYS A 111 -18.81 -13.09 -19.62
C LYS A 111 -19.63 -12.23 -18.66
N VAL A 112 -18.99 -11.62 -17.64
CA VAL A 112 -19.66 -10.71 -16.71
C VAL A 112 -20.10 -9.43 -17.41
N ARG A 113 -19.28 -8.86 -18.30
CA ARG A 113 -19.62 -7.68 -19.08
C ARG A 113 -20.78 -7.93 -20.00
N ASP A 114 -20.80 -9.09 -20.66
CA ASP A 114 -21.84 -9.48 -21.61
C ASP A 114 -23.10 -10.04 -20.90
N ARG A 115 -23.14 -9.98 -19.55
CA ARG A 115 -24.26 -10.48 -18.71
C ARG A 115 -24.60 -11.95 -18.92
N LEU A 116 -23.60 -12.77 -19.25
CA LEU A 116 -23.74 -14.21 -19.45
C LEU A 116 -23.62 -15.01 -18.15
N VAL A 117 -23.32 -14.34 -17.04
CA VAL A 117 -23.18 -14.96 -15.72
C VAL A 117 -23.88 -14.09 -14.69
N GLU A 118 -24.61 -14.73 -13.79
CA GLU A 118 -25.31 -14.05 -12.70
C GLU A 118 -24.33 -13.41 -11.72
N PRO A 119 -24.61 -12.19 -11.20
CA PRO A 119 -23.69 -11.44 -10.34
C PRO A 119 -23.30 -12.16 -9.04
N TYR A 120 -24.11 -13.06 -8.53
CA TYR A 120 -23.81 -13.86 -7.34
C TYR A 120 -22.87 -15.04 -7.63
N ILE A 121 -22.80 -15.50 -8.88
CA ILE A 121 -21.88 -16.57 -9.31
C ILE A 121 -20.49 -15.95 -9.57
N ASP A 122 -20.44 -14.91 -10.41
CA ASP A 122 -19.20 -14.18 -10.73
C ASP A 122 -19.47 -12.70 -11.01
N ASN A 123 -18.51 -11.85 -10.64
CA ASN A 123 -18.61 -10.41 -10.82
C ASN A 123 -17.23 -9.75 -10.88
N MET A 124 -17.17 -8.51 -11.35
CA MET A 124 -15.90 -7.78 -11.49
C MET A 124 -15.13 -7.60 -10.18
N LEU A 125 -15.80 -7.53 -9.03
CA LEU A 125 -15.15 -7.43 -7.73
C LEU A 125 -14.39 -8.73 -7.40
N LYS A 126 -15.04 -9.89 -7.59
CA LYS A 126 -14.45 -11.20 -7.40
C LYS A 126 -13.26 -11.42 -8.33
N ILE A 127 -13.43 -11.13 -9.63
CA ILE A 127 -12.36 -11.24 -10.63
C ILE A 127 -11.17 -10.36 -10.30
N THR A 128 -11.41 -9.10 -9.88
CA THR A 128 -10.35 -8.17 -9.49
C THR A 128 -9.63 -8.66 -8.22
N ASN A 129 -10.36 -9.24 -7.27
CA ASN A 129 -9.75 -9.80 -6.06
C ASN A 129 -8.89 -11.04 -6.38
N ASP A 130 -9.40 -11.93 -7.23
CA ASP A 130 -8.65 -13.11 -7.72
C ASP A 130 -7.38 -12.66 -8.47
N GLY A 131 -7.49 -11.66 -9.34
CA GLY A 131 -6.32 -11.08 -10.02
C GLY A 131 -5.27 -10.49 -9.07
N ARG A 132 -5.71 -9.85 -7.99
CA ARG A 132 -4.79 -9.33 -6.95
C ARG A 132 -4.10 -10.46 -6.19
N LYS A 133 -4.82 -11.53 -5.84
CA LYS A 133 -4.27 -12.73 -5.20
C LYS A 133 -3.25 -13.41 -6.12
N LEU A 134 -3.64 -13.66 -7.36
CA LEU A 134 -2.79 -14.27 -8.39
C LEU A 134 -1.50 -13.46 -8.61
N ALA A 135 -1.62 -12.13 -8.67
CA ALA A 135 -0.48 -11.23 -8.80
C ALA A 135 0.44 -11.21 -7.58
N LEU A 136 0.00 -11.65 -6.43
CA LEU A 136 0.82 -11.81 -5.23
C LEU A 136 1.49 -13.18 -5.20
N ASP A 137 0.68 -14.24 -5.23
CA ASP A 137 1.14 -15.62 -5.27
C ASP A 137 0.04 -16.52 -5.87
N GLN A 138 0.40 -17.40 -6.81
CA GLN A 138 -0.55 -18.32 -7.46
C GLN A 138 -1.22 -19.28 -6.47
N ARG A 139 -0.53 -19.65 -5.40
CA ARG A 139 -1.05 -20.54 -4.32
C ARG A 139 -2.20 -19.90 -3.52
N LEU A 140 -2.43 -18.59 -3.63
CA LEU A 140 -3.60 -17.93 -3.05
C LEU A 140 -4.90 -18.17 -3.83
N ILE A 141 -4.79 -18.67 -5.07
CA ILE A 141 -5.92 -19.10 -5.89
C ILE A 141 -6.12 -20.59 -5.73
N ASP A 142 -5.06 -21.36 -5.86
CA ASP A 142 -5.06 -22.81 -5.68
C ASP A 142 -3.82 -23.22 -4.86
N PRO A 143 -4.01 -23.63 -3.59
CA PRO A 143 -2.91 -24.04 -2.72
C PRO A 143 -2.13 -25.27 -3.20
N MET A 144 -2.67 -26.05 -4.15
CA MET A 144 -2.01 -27.21 -4.73
C MET A 144 -0.95 -26.82 -5.80
N LEU A 145 -0.93 -25.56 -6.24
CA LEU A 145 0.06 -25.09 -7.18
C LEU A 145 1.45 -25.01 -6.54
N PRO A 146 2.52 -25.28 -7.32
CA PRO A 146 3.87 -25.23 -6.80
C PRO A 146 4.30 -23.79 -6.41
N ASP A 147 5.24 -23.70 -5.49
CA ASP A 147 5.95 -22.45 -5.24
C ASP A 147 6.78 -22.07 -6.47
N PHE A 148 6.57 -20.86 -6.95
CA PHE A 148 7.31 -20.36 -8.10
C PHE A 148 8.58 -19.66 -7.64
N GLU A 149 9.74 -20.18 -8.01
CA GLU A 149 11.06 -19.69 -7.56
C GLU A 149 11.22 -18.18 -7.76
N ASN A 150 10.85 -17.67 -8.94
CA ASN A 150 10.92 -16.25 -9.26
C ASN A 150 9.65 -15.47 -8.85
N SER A 151 8.94 -15.91 -7.82
CA SER A 151 7.75 -15.22 -7.30
C SER A 151 8.10 -13.91 -6.59
N LYS A 152 7.09 -13.05 -6.42
CA LYS A 152 7.23 -11.85 -5.56
C LYS A 152 7.60 -12.21 -4.13
N VAL A 153 7.06 -13.30 -3.62
CA VAL A 153 7.32 -13.79 -2.26
C VAL A 153 8.78 -14.13 -2.12
N ASN A 154 9.33 -14.94 -3.04
CA ASN A 154 10.73 -15.34 -3.00
C ASN A 154 11.67 -14.14 -3.21
N ALA A 155 11.38 -13.25 -4.14
CA ALA A 155 12.15 -12.03 -4.32
C ALA A 155 12.14 -11.12 -3.07
N CYS A 156 11.06 -11.10 -2.29
CA CYS A 156 11.07 -10.39 -1.02
C CYS A 156 11.90 -11.11 0.04
N VAL A 157 11.73 -12.40 0.18
CA VAL A 157 12.53 -13.22 1.11
C VAL A 157 14.01 -12.98 0.84
N ASP A 158 14.45 -13.00 -0.42
CA ASP A 158 15.83 -12.71 -0.82
C ASP A 158 16.29 -11.32 -0.35
N ASN A 159 15.48 -10.32 -0.56
CA ASN A 159 15.81 -8.95 -0.18
C ASN A 159 15.81 -8.75 1.34
N VAL A 160 14.82 -9.30 2.04
CA VAL A 160 14.78 -9.25 3.51
C VAL A 160 16.00 -9.93 4.11
N TYR A 161 16.33 -11.13 3.62
CA TYR A 161 17.48 -11.87 4.10
C TYR A 161 18.80 -11.13 3.85
N ARG A 162 18.99 -10.63 2.63
CA ARG A 162 20.18 -9.85 2.28
C ARG A 162 20.35 -8.62 3.18
N ILE A 163 19.30 -7.83 3.37
CA ILE A 163 19.36 -6.63 4.23
C ILE A 163 19.59 -7.02 5.68
N TRP A 164 19.00 -8.10 6.15
CA TRP A 164 19.22 -8.63 7.50
C TRP A 164 20.68 -9.03 7.71
N ALA A 165 21.28 -9.77 6.77
CA ALA A 165 22.66 -10.21 6.84
C ALA A 165 23.67 -9.05 6.76
N GLU A 166 23.48 -8.15 5.77
CA GLU A 166 24.34 -6.98 5.56
C GLU A 166 24.36 -5.99 6.75
N ASN A 167 23.36 -6.04 7.62
CA ASN A 167 23.21 -5.10 8.74
C ASN A 167 23.12 -5.85 10.10
N ALA A 168 23.85 -6.95 10.24
CA ALA A 168 23.86 -7.74 11.47
C ALA A 168 24.40 -6.94 12.66
N ASP A 169 25.51 -6.23 12.48
CA ASP A 169 26.20 -5.46 13.52
C ASP A 169 25.32 -4.33 14.09
N THR A 170 24.55 -3.67 13.24
CA THR A 170 23.66 -2.57 13.65
C THR A 170 22.31 -3.05 14.16
N ARG A 171 22.00 -4.34 14.01
CA ARG A 171 20.67 -4.93 14.29
C ARG A 171 19.55 -4.12 13.60
N ALA A 172 19.80 -3.69 12.36
CA ALA A 172 18.86 -2.88 11.60
C ALA A 172 17.56 -3.64 11.37
N THR A 173 16.46 -2.89 11.34
CA THR A 173 15.10 -3.41 11.24
C THR A 173 14.47 -3.13 9.87
N GLN A 174 13.49 -3.92 9.51
CA GLN A 174 12.77 -3.85 8.24
C GLN A 174 11.27 -3.96 8.46
N LEU A 175 10.49 -3.15 7.76
CA LEU A 175 9.03 -3.25 7.71
C LEU A 175 8.58 -3.81 6.37
N VAL A 176 7.78 -4.87 6.41
CA VAL A 176 7.23 -5.54 5.22
C VAL A 176 5.73 -5.33 5.20
N PHE A 177 5.23 -4.60 4.21
CA PHE A 177 3.82 -4.28 4.06
C PHE A 177 3.15 -5.23 3.06
N CYS A 178 2.16 -5.98 3.53
CA CYS A 178 1.32 -6.85 2.72
C CYS A 178 -0.15 -6.74 3.16
N ASP A 179 -1.01 -6.21 2.29
CA ASP A 179 -2.43 -5.99 2.57
C ASP A 179 -3.32 -7.19 2.22
N LEU A 180 -2.75 -8.20 1.58
CA LEU A 180 -3.45 -9.43 1.21
C LEU A 180 -2.91 -10.61 2.00
N SER A 181 -3.74 -11.64 2.11
CA SER A 181 -3.33 -12.91 2.73
C SER A 181 -2.87 -12.76 4.18
N THR A 182 -3.53 -11.88 4.95
CA THR A 182 -3.25 -11.76 6.38
C THR A 182 -3.55 -13.08 7.12
N PRO A 183 -2.75 -13.44 8.15
CA PRO A 183 -2.94 -14.69 8.89
C PRO A 183 -4.35 -14.80 9.48
N LYS A 184 -4.99 -15.96 9.33
CA LYS A 184 -6.33 -16.24 9.88
C LYS A 184 -6.32 -17.30 10.96
N ASN A 185 -5.21 -17.98 11.17
CA ASN A 185 -5.06 -19.12 12.10
C ASN A 185 -6.04 -20.28 11.82
N ASP A 186 -6.47 -20.45 10.56
CA ASP A 186 -7.39 -21.49 10.11
C ASP A 186 -6.67 -22.63 9.36
N GLY A 187 -5.33 -22.62 9.36
CA GLY A 187 -4.51 -23.60 8.65
C GLY A 187 -4.46 -23.41 7.13
N THR A 188 -5.14 -22.41 6.58
CA THR A 188 -5.07 -22.11 5.15
C THR A 188 -3.73 -21.45 4.80
N PHE A 189 -3.25 -21.74 3.58
CA PHE A 189 -2.04 -21.10 3.06
C PHE A 189 -2.15 -19.59 3.11
N ASN A 190 -1.16 -18.96 3.70
CA ASN A 190 -1.00 -17.50 3.69
C ASN A 190 0.45 -17.09 3.48
N VAL A 191 0.62 -15.93 2.86
CA VAL A 191 1.95 -15.41 2.48
C VAL A 191 2.78 -15.01 3.70
N TYR A 192 2.17 -14.62 4.81
CA TYR A 192 2.89 -14.23 6.03
C TYR A 192 3.66 -15.41 6.63
N ASP A 193 2.97 -16.55 6.78
CA ASP A 193 3.59 -17.75 7.33
C ASP A 193 4.62 -18.34 6.36
N ASP A 194 4.35 -18.30 5.05
CA ASP A 194 5.31 -18.74 4.02
C ASP A 194 6.61 -17.93 4.08
N ILE A 195 6.53 -16.59 4.25
CA ILE A 195 7.71 -15.74 4.40
C ILE A 195 8.46 -16.07 5.69
N ARG A 196 7.74 -16.21 6.82
CA ARG A 196 8.35 -16.56 8.10
C ARG A 196 9.12 -17.86 7.97
N THR A 197 8.50 -18.91 7.42
CA THR A 197 9.12 -20.21 7.20
C THR A 197 10.38 -20.07 6.36
N LYS A 198 10.29 -19.47 5.18
CA LYS A 198 11.41 -19.30 4.26
C LYS A 198 12.56 -18.46 4.84
N LEU A 199 12.27 -17.44 5.63
CA LEU A 199 13.30 -16.64 6.32
C LEU A 199 13.95 -17.43 7.46
N THR A 200 13.17 -18.23 8.18
CA THR A 200 13.69 -19.09 9.27
C THR A 200 14.56 -20.21 8.69
N ASP A 201 14.16 -20.82 7.59
CA ASP A 201 14.95 -21.85 6.87
C ASP A 201 16.31 -21.31 6.38
N ARG A 202 16.38 -19.99 6.12
CA ARG A 202 17.64 -19.29 5.78
C ARG A 202 18.49 -18.89 7.00
N GLY A 203 18.03 -19.17 8.20
CA GLY A 203 18.77 -18.93 9.45
C GLY A 203 18.42 -17.63 10.16
N ILE A 204 17.36 -16.93 9.81
CA ILE A 204 16.86 -15.82 10.66
C ILE A 204 16.12 -16.42 11.84
N PRO A 205 16.51 -16.12 13.09
CA PRO A 205 15.80 -16.61 14.27
C PRO A 205 14.32 -16.21 14.28
N ALA A 206 13.43 -17.16 14.58
CA ALA A 206 11.98 -16.94 14.51
C ALA A 206 11.50 -15.79 15.42
N GLU A 207 12.17 -15.56 16.56
CA GLU A 207 11.87 -14.45 17.46
C GLU A 207 12.16 -13.07 16.86
N GLN A 208 13.03 -12.99 15.84
CA GLN A 208 13.33 -11.74 15.12
C GLN A 208 12.31 -11.41 14.05
N ILE A 209 11.37 -12.33 13.75
CA ILE A 209 10.33 -12.16 12.74
C ILE A 209 8.98 -12.12 13.45
N ARG A 210 8.26 -11.00 13.36
CA ARG A 210 6.96 -10.84 14.03
C ARG A 210 5.92 -10.26 13.09
N PHE A 211 4.66 -10.56 13.36
CA PHE A 211 3.52 -9.99 12.66
C PHE A 211 2.82 -8.97 13.55
N ILE A 212 2.45 -7.81 13.00
CA ILE A 212 1.65 -6.82 13.73
C ILE A 212 0.30 -7.40 14.17
N HIS A 213 -0.19 -8.42 13.48
CA HIS A 213 -1.46 -9.11 13.77
C HIS A 213 -1.41 -9.94 15.06
N GLU A 214 -0.22 -10.27 15.56
CA GLU A 214 -0.02 -10.96 16.83
C GLU A 214 -0.28 -10.04 18.04
N ALA A 215 -0.18 -8.72 17.84
CA ALA A 215 -0.46 -7.72 18.86
C ALA A 215 -1.89 -7.21 18.71
N THR A 216 -2.81 -7.70 19.54
CA THR A 216 -4.23 -7.37 19.50
C THR A 216 -4.60 -6.17 20.36
N THR A 217 -3.86 -5.92 21.44
CA THR A 217 -4.05 -4.78 22.36
C THR A 217 -3.02 -3.69 22.11
N ASP A 218 -3.32 -2.47 22.55
CA ASP A 218 -2.38 -1.34 22.43
C ASP A 218 -1.14 -1.53 23.30
N ALA A 219 -1.26 -2.21 24.44
CA ALA A 219 -0.13 -2.56 25.27
C ALA A 219 0.83 -3.52 24.54
N GLN A 220 0.29 -4.58 23.92
CA GLN A 220 1.09 -5.51 23.11
C GLN A 220 1.74 -4.83 21.91
N LYS A 221 1.05 -3.88 21.26
CA LYS A 221 1.64 -3.10 20.16
C LYS A 221 2.80 -2.23 20.64
N LYS A 222 2.65 -1.56 21.80
CA LYS A 222 3.73 -0.76 22.42
C LYS A 222 4.95 -1.61 22.72
N GLU A 223 4.75 -2.80 23.29
CA GLU A 223 5.82 -3.76 23.58
C GLU A 223 6.51 -4.24 22.28
N LEU A 224 5.72 -4.64 21.27
CA LEU A 224 6.24 -5.06 19.98
C LEU A 224 7.09 -3.96 19.33
N PHE A 225 6.60 -2.71 19.33
CA PHE A 225 7.35 -1.58 18.80
C PHE A 225 8.63 -1.27 19.60
N ALA A 226 8.63 -1.49 20.91
CA ALA A 226 9.84 -1.38 21.71
C ALA A 226 10.88 -2.44 21.30
N LYS A 227 10.47 -3.69 21.06
CA LYS A 227 11.32 -4.77 20.54
C LYS A 227 11.87 -4.48 19.14
N VAL A 228 11.07 -3.82 18.28
CA VAL A 228 11.56 -3.37 16.97
C VAL A 228 12.60 -2.25 17.13
N ARG A 229 12.36 -1.24 17.97
CA ARG A 229 13.34 -0.16 18.22
C ARG A 229 14.65 -0.67 18.82
N SER A 230 14.61 -1.65 19.71
CA SER A 230 15.83 -2.25 20.28
C SER A 230 16.59 -3.12 19.27
N GLY A 231 15.94 -3.55 18.17
CA GLY A 231 16.49 -4.50 17.22
C GLY A 231 16.43 -5.96 17.69
N GLU A 232 15.60 -6.26 18.70
CA GLU A 232 15.25 -7.63 19.08
C GLU A 232 14.38 -8.26 17.98
N VAL A 233 13.36 -7.54 17.50
CA VAL A 233 12.60 -7.87 16.30
C VAL A 233 13.18 -7.10 15.12
N ARG A 234 13.71 -7.82 14.13
CA ARG A 234 14.39 -7.21 12.99
C ARG A 234 13.54 -7.19 11.72
N VAL A 235 12.51 -8.03 11.64
CA VAL A 235 11.57 -8.09 10.52
C VAL A 235 10.15 -8.02 11.07
N LEU A 236 9.44 -6.93 10.79
CA LEU A 236 8.04 -6.76 11.17
C LEU A 236 7.16 -6.77 9.92
N LEU A 237 6.27 -7.77 9.82
CA LEU A 237 5.29 -7.87 8.74
C LEU A 237 3.93 -7.35 9.19
N GLY A 238 3.24 -6.65 8.31
CA GLY A 238 1.87 -6.21 8.60
C GLY A 238 1.17 -5.55 7.43
N SER A 239 -0.11 -5.26 7.64
CA SER A 239 -0.92 -4.54 6.67
C SER A 239 -0.78 -3.03 6.83
N THR A 240 -0.97 -2.29 5.76
CA THR A 240 -0.96 -0.82 5.76
C THR A 240 -1.92 -0.21 6.79
N PRO A 241 -3.17 -0.71 6.97
CA PRO A 241 -4.05 -0.18 8.01
C PRO A 241 -3.53 -0.35 9.45
N LYS A 242 -2.75 -1.41 9.72
CA LYS A 242 -2.22 -1.67 11.06
C LYS A 242 -0.86 -1.05 11.34
N MET A 243 -0.04 -0.83 10.31
CA MET A 243 1.32 -0.30 10.44
C MET A 243 1.52 1.06 9.76
N GLY A 244 0.57 1.57 8.97
CA GLY A 244 0.77 2.77 8.16
C GLY A 244 0.74 4.09 8.94
N ALA A 245 0.05 4.13 10.08
CA ALA A 245 -0.04 5.30 10.93
C ALA A 245 0.27 4.95 12.39
N GLY A 246 0.94 5.86 13.11
CA GLY A 246 1.24 5.69 14.53
C GLY A 246 2.33 4.67 14.86
N THR A 247 3.02 4.12 13.85
CA THR A 247 4.09 3.15 14.05
C THR A 247 5.42 3.88 14.23
N ASN A 248 5.81 4.10 15.48
CA ASN A 248 7.08 4.76 15.82
C ASN A 248 8.17 3.71 16.05
N VAL A 249 8.87 3.30 14.98
CA VAL A 249 9.92 2.26 14.98
C VAL A 249 11.15 2.66 14.14
N GLN A 250 11.39 3.96 14.00
CA GLN A 250 12.38 4.49 13.04
C GLN A 250 13.83 4.33 13.49
N ASP A 251 14.11 4.11 14.77
CA ASP A 251 15.45 4.18 15.36
C ASP A 251 16.49 3.31 14.65
N ARG A 252 16.11 2.10 14.25
CA ARG A 252 16.96 1.14 13.54
C ARG A 252 16.43 0.78 12.15
N LEU A 253 15.44 1.53 11.66
CA LEU A 253 14.75 1.18 10.43
C LEU A 253 15.65 1.42 9.22
N LYS A 254 15.91 0.35 8.46
CA LYS A 254 16.75 0.35 7.26
C LYS A 254 15.95 0.28 5.97
N ALA A 255 14.84 -0.46 5.97
CA ALA A 255 14.08 -0.68 4.75
C ALA A 255 12.58 -0.80 4.99
N PHE A 256 11.83 -0.31 4.00
CA PHE A 256 10.41 -0.61 3.80
C PHE A 256 10.27 -1.47 2.54
N ILE A 257 9.55 -2.56 2.64
CA ILE A 257 9.22 -3.43 1.51
C ILE A 257 7.71 -3.40 1.32
N ILE A 258 7.25 -2.91 0.19
CA ILE A 258 5.82 -2.74 -0.10
C ILE A 258 5.46 -3.63 -1.29
N TRP A 259 4.53 -4.57 -1.11
CA TRP A 259 4.13 -5.52 -2.14
C TRP A 259 2.78 -5.24 -2.74
N THR A 260 1.84 -4.90 -1.87
CA THR A 260 0.48 -4.62 -2.27
C THR A 260 0.24 -3.14 -2.15
N VAL A 261 -0.22 -2.55 -3.23
CA VAL A 261 -0.68 -1.17 -3.23
C VAL A 261 -2.20 -1.22 -3.17
N ARG A 262 -2.76 -0.71 -2.09
CA ARG A 262 -4.18 -0.45 -2.01
C ARG A 262 -4.52 0.58 -3.09
N GLY A 263 -5.64 0.42 -3.79
CA GLY A 263 -6.00 1.24 -4.95
C GLY A 263 -6.37 2.69 -4.65
N ASP A 264 -6.21 3.16 -3.42
CA ASP A 264 -6.44 4.53 -3.01
C ASP A 264 -5.25 5.45 -3.37
N ARG A 265 -5.55 6.55 -3.98
CA ARG A 265 -4.59 7.53 -4.48
C ARG A 265 -3.66 8.12 -3.41
N ALA A 266 -4.07 8.15 -2.15
CA ALA A 266 -3.27 8.68 -1.06
C ALA A 266 -1.97 7.88 -0.85
N THR A 267 -2.00 6.57 -1.02
CA THR A 267 -0.82 5.69 -0.93
C THR A 267 0.07 5.79 -2.19
N LEU A 268 -0.47 6.27 -3.31
CA LEU A 268 0.26 6.45 -4.57
C LEU A 268 1.00 7.79 -4.67
N ASN A 269 0.56 8.82 -3.94
CA ASN A 269 1.16 10.15 -3.98
C ASN A 269 2.42 10.31 -3.12
N SER A 270 2.71 9.38 -2.22
CA SER A 270 4.00 9.34 -1.53
C SER A 270 5.16 8.81 -2.39
N GLY A 271 4.87 8.37 -3.60
CA GLY A 271 5.85 7.97 -4.60
C GLY A 271 5.43 8.43 -5.98
N LYS A 272 6.01 9.53 -6.49
CA LYS A 272 5.87 9.95 -7.88
C LYS A 272 6.17 8.80 -8.84
N GLY A 273 5.14 8.19 -9.39
CA GLY A 273 5.27 7.16 -10.42
C GLY A 273 3.93 6.94 -11.10
N ALA A 274 3.72 7.62 -12.23
CA ALA A 274 2.62 7.37 -13.14
C ALA A 274 2.52 5.87 -13.43
N LEU A 275 1.43 5.25 -12.99
CA LEU A 275 1.03 3.93 -13.44
C LEU A 275 0.40 4.07 -14.82
N ASN A 276 1.23 4.03 -15.86
CA ASN A 276 0.76 3.64 -17.18
C ASN A 276 0.28 2.19 -17.11
N GLY A 277 -0.97 2.02 -17.49
CA GLY A 277 -1.81 0.84 -17.40
C GLY A 277 -1.31 -0.47 -18.01
N LYS A 278 -0.28 -1.07 -17.43
CA LYS A 278 0.08 -2.47 -17.66
C LYS A 278 0.09 -3.23 -16.32
N ALA A 279 -0.97 -3.09 -15.55
CA ALA A 279 -0.93 -3.39 -14.13
C ALA A 279 -1.30 -4.82 -13.75
N ILE A 280 -1.84 -5.65 -14.61
CA ILE A 280 -2.19 -7.04 -14.25
C ILE A 280 -1.04 -8.00 -14.61
N CYS A 281 -0.31 -7.76 -15.68
CA CYS A 281 0.80 -8.63 -16.11
C CYS A 281 2.20 -8.18 -15.70
N SER A 282 2.43 -6.95 -15.25
CA SER A 282 3.74 -6.56 -14.74
C SER A 282 3.76 -6.60 -13.22
N GLN A 283 4.25 -7.69 -12.68
CA GLN A 283 4.49 -7.86 -11.26
C GLN A 283 5.62 -6.92 -10.82
N ARG A 284 5.28 -5.81 -10.17
CA ARG A 284 6.26 -4.89 -9.58
C ARG A 284 6.24 -5.05 -8.08
N LEU A 285 7.36 -5.50 -7.50
CA LEU A 285 7.70 -5.18 -6.12
C LEU A 285 7.97 -3.66 -6.10
N ARG A 286 7.07 -2.89 -5.52
CA ARG A 286 7.29 -1.45 -5.36
C ARG A 286 8.11 -1.20 -4.12
N SER A 287 9.24 -0.59 -4.37
CA SER A 287 10.06 0.23 -3.46
C SER A 287 10.59 -0.46 -2.20
N ILE A 288 11.83 -0.90 -2.26
CA ILE A 288 12.68 -0.95 -1.08
C ILE A 288 13.15 0.48 -0.83
N ALA A 289 12.62 1.14 0.19
CA ALA A 289 13.13 2.40 0.66
C ALA A 289 14.28 2.14 1.64
N MET A 290 15.52 2.44 1.27
CA MET A 290 16.69 2.32 2.15
C MET A 290 16.98 3.66 2.82
N LEU A 291 17.06 3.65 4.14
CA LEU A 291 17.48 4.80 4.93
C LEU A 291 19.02 4.79 5.12
N PRO A 292 19.72 5.94 5.09
CA PRO A 292 21.13 6.00 5.36
C PRO A 292 21.43 5.68 6.83
N SER A 293 22.57 5.01 7.06
CA SER A 293 23.07 4.65 8.37
C SER A 293 23.68 5.88 9.09
N ARG A 294 22.86 6.73 9.70
CA ARG A 294 23.30 7.65 10.75
C ARG A 294 22.36 7.56 11.93
N PRO A 295 22.85 7.41 13.16
CA PRO A 295 22.01 7.47 14.34
C PRO A 295 21.45 8.91 14.44
N LEU A 296 20.14 9.02 14.49
CA LEU A 296 19.50 10.23 14.99
C LEU A 296 19.74 10.26 16.49
N THR A 297 20.56 11.20 16.96
CA THR A 297 20.66 11.52 18.39
C THR A 297 19.26 11.91 18.87
N PRO A 298 18.81 11.35 20.00
CA PRO A 298 17.52 11.73 20.57
C PRO A 298 17.64 13.14 21.14
N THR A 299 17.21 14.14 20.40
CA THR A 299 16.86 15.43 20.97
C THR A 299 15.48 15.27 21.58
N SER A 300 15.45 15.30 22.90
CA SER A 300 14.27 15.36 23.73
C SER A 300 13.26 16.36 23.20
N ILE A 301 12.14 15.89 22.70
CA ILE A 301 10.92 16.68 22.58
C ILE A 301 9.95 16.12 23.61
N SER A 302 9.92 16.79 24.75
CA SER A 302 8.85 16.68 25.74
C SER A 302 7.59 17.34 25.15
N TRP A 303 6.53 16.54 25.02
CA TRP A 303 5.11 16.95 25.08
C TRP A 303 4.33 15.89 25.79
#